data_9506bd02af1205f68c0c2bf3af7400ff
#
_entry.id   9506bd02af1205f68c0c2bf3af7400ff
#
_cell.length_a   1.000
_cell.length_b   1.000
_cell.length_c   1.000
_cell.angle_alpha   90.00
_cell.angle_beta   90.00
_cell.angle_gamma   90.00
#
_symmetry.space_group_name_H-M   'P 1'
#
loop_
_entity.id
_entity.type
_entity.pdbx_description
1 polymer ?
#
loop_
_entity_poly.entity_id
_entity_poly.type
_entity_poly.pdbx_seq_one_letter_code
_entity_poly.pdbx_strand_id
1 'polypeptide(L)'
;MCAADNPQSWVLCPQCDLTVKLPAVPIGSRARCPRCHTTLTANWHEPQKRPTGYAFAALFMLVLANLFPFVNMHVAGLSSEISLPEIPNVMVREDYSSLATLFLLFVQGIPAFCMVTIILLVNRIRMPHHLRLVLARILFQLRNWGMAEIFMAGVLVSFVKLMAYGELGLGISFWAWCLFCVLQLRAFQVVDRRWVWQQIAPLPALPHAPKAGISGLQHGMKRCSCCTAILPVAQNHCSRCGVVVHARRPHSLQWTLALLVTSLLLYLPSNIMPIMVTETLGTQYPSNIMAGVILLWSDGSWPVALVIFIASIMVPSLKMLAIGWLCWDASGRGQHDSEKMHLVYEVVEFVGRWSMIDVFVIAVLSALVRMGRLMSVYPAPGALLFALVVILTMFAALAFDPRLTWDRVRKTERKEPRLDGQSSGHC
;
A
#
# COMPACT_ATOMS: atom_id res chain seq x y z
N MET A 1 -25.31 37.91 13.65
CA MET A 1 -24.68 37.26 12.51
C MET A 1 -23.83 36.13 13.07
N CYS A 2 -24.31 34.88 13.04
CA CYS A 2 -23.55 33.72 13.47
C CYS A 2 -22.33 33.59 12.58
N ALA A 3 -21.13 33.54 13.17
CA ALA A 3 -19.90 33.30 12.44
C ALA A 3 -20.08 32.02 11.62
N ALA A 4 -20.14 32.15 10.31
CA ALA A 4 -20.22 31.01 9.42
C ALA A 4 -19.04 30.11 9.73
N ASP A 5 -19.32 28.90 10.21
CA ASP A 5 -18.29 27.91 10.56
C ASP A 5 -17.34 27.74 9.38
N ASN A 6 -16.08 28.10 9.57
CA ASN A 6 -15.08 28.03 8.52
C ASN A 6 -14.97 26.56 8.07
N PRO A 7 -15.29 26.23 6.80
CA PRO A 7 -15.24 24.85 6.30
C PRO A 7 -13.83 24.22 6.45
N GLN A 8 -12.81 25.04 6.63
CA GLN A 8 -11.44 24.58 6.89
C GLN A 8 -11.24 23.98 8.28
N SER A 9 -12.09 24.30 9.25
CA SER A 9 -11.97 23.78 10.62
C SER A 9 -12.61 22.41 10.84
N TRP A 10 -13.34 21.88 9.86
CA TRP A 10 -14.06 20.62 10.00
C TRP A 10 -13.51 19.52 9.10
N VAL A 11 -13.45 18.29 9.65
CA VAL A 11 -13.02 17.07 8.93
C VAL A 11 -13.88 15.90 9.33
N LEU A 12 -14.22 15.07 8.35
CA LEU A 12 -14.74 13.71 8.58
C LEU A 12 -13.59 12.72 8.54
N CYS A 13 -13.44 11.90 9.58
CA CYS A 13 -12.42 10.89 9.64
C CYS A 13 -12.55 9.87 8.51
N PRO A 14 -11.47 9.52 7.78
CA PRO A 14 -11.52 8.56 6.68
C PRO A 14 -11.85 7.13 7.13
N GLN A 15 -11.52 6.78 8.36
CA GLN A 15 -11.58 5.40 8.86
C GLN A 15 -12.82 5.13 9.73
N CYS A 16 -13.25 6.09 10.57
CA CYS A 16 -14.37 5.91 11.48
C CYS A 16 -15.56 6.85 11.22
N ASP A 17 -15.48 7.73 10.22
CA ASP A 17 -16.52 8.70 9.84
C ASP A 17 -16.90 9.71 10.93
N LEU A 18 -16.08 9.86 11.97
CA LEU A 18 -16.33 10.81 13.06
C LEU A 18 -16.15 12.25 12.55
N THR A 19 -17.09 13.15 12.91
CA THR A 19 -16.98 14.58 12.63
C THR A 19 -16.06 15.21 13.69
N VAL A 20 -14.96 15.79 13.27
CA VAL A 20 -13.95 16.39 14.14
C VAL A 20 -13.76 17.85 13.78
N LYS A 21 -13.83 18.73 14.79
CA LYS A 21 -13.41 20.12 14.65
C LYS A 21 -11.90 20.19 14.86
N LEU A 22 -11.16 20.59 13.84
CA LEU A 22 -9.71 20.71 13.93
C LEU A 22 -9.35 21.95 14.72
N PRO A 23 -8.54 21.84 15.79
CA PRO A 23 -7.93 23.00 16.40
C PRO A 23 -6.91 23.64 15.45
N ALA A 24 -6.40 24.82 15.79
CA ALA A 24 -5.23 25.37 15.10
C ALA A 24 -4.05 24.42 15.34
N VAL A 25 -3.61 23.74 14.31
CA VAL A 25 -2.52 22.75 14.37
C VAL A 25 -1.19 23.51 14.38
N PRO A 26 -0.38 23.43 15.44
CA PRO A 26 0.95 24.06 15.48
C PRO A 26 1.84 23.53 14.35
N ILE A 27 2.80 24.36 13.94
CA ILE A 27 3.76 23.97 12.91
C ILE A 27 4.61 22.80 13.43
N GLY A 28 4.80 21.78 12.57
CA GLY A 28 5.54 20.55 12.94
C GLY A 28 4.68 19.47 13.59
N SER A 29 3.38 19.72 13.82
CA SER A 29 2.48 18.76 14.48
C SER A 29 1.46 18.14 13.54
N ARG A 30 0.82 17.06 14.02
CA ARG A 30 -0.24 16.30 13.29
C ARG A 30 -1.50 16.27 14.15
N ALA A 31 -2.65 16.55 13.53
CA ALA A 31 -3.94 16.30 14.17
C ALA A 31 -4.36 14.84 13.92
N ARG A 32 -4.74 14.15 15.00
CA ARG A 32 -5.23 12.75 14.96
C ARG A 32 -6.70 12.70 15.34
N CYS A 33 -7.39 11.68 14.83
CA CYS A 33 -8.76 11.42 15.22
C CYS A 33 -8.81 10.96 16.69
N PRO A 34 -9.69 11.53 17.54
CA PRO A 34 -9.78 11.14 18.95
C PRO A 34 -10.35 9.72 19.15
N ARG A 35 -10.99 9.14 18.11
CA ARG A 35 -11.63 7.82 18.18
C ARG A 35 -10.76 6.68 17.65
N CYS A 36 -10.10 6.87 16.51
CA CYS A 36 -9.32 5.80 15.84
C CYS A 36 -7.86 6.18 15.60
N HIS A 37 -7.39 7.28 16.15
CA HIS A 37 -6.02 7.78 16.10
C HIS A 37 -5.42 8.02 14.69
N THR A 38 -6.21 7.80 13.63
CA THR A 38 -5.78 8.07 12.24
C THR A 38 -5.43 9.55 12.07
N THR A 39 -4.34 9.83 11.35
CA THR A 39 -3.90 11.20 11.05
C THR A 39 -4.89 11.89 10.11
N LEU A 40 -5.42 13.04 10.51
CA LEU A 40 -6.39 13.82 9.75
C LEU A 40 -5.73 14.89 8.87
N THR A 41 -4.72 15.58 9.41
CA THR A 41 -3.92 16.59 8.72
C THR A 41 -2.59 16.80 9.45
N ALA A 42 -1.61 17.33 8.75
CA ALA A 42 -0.32 17.71 9.32
C ALA A 42 0.04 19.12 8.87
N ASN A 43 0.61 19.92 9.77
CA ASN A 43 1.09 21.26 9.46
C ASN A 43 2.62 21.26 9.51
N TRP A 44 3.25 21.21 8.32
CA TRP A 44 4.70 21.16 8.20
C TRP A 44 5.29 22.54 7.95
N HIS A 45 6.51 22.74 8.43
CA HIS A 45 7.31 23.90 8.02
C HIS A 45 7.52 23.87 6.50
N GLU A 46 7.40 25.00 5.84
CA GLU A 46 7.66 25.17 4.41
C GLU A 46 6.99 24.10 3.54
N PRO A 47 5.65 24.05 3.51
CA PRO A 47 4.91 22.98 2.84
C PRO A 47 5.12 22.95 1.32
N GLN A 48 5.78 23.94 0.74
CA GLN A 48 6.13 24.00 -0.66
C GLN A 48 7.57 23.52 -0.92
N LYS A 49 8.55 24.04 -0.16
CA LYS A 49 9.98 23.78 -0.44
C LYS A 49 10.39 22.36 -0.09
N ARG A 50 10.00 21.87 1.10
CA ARG A 50 10.41 20.54 1.58
C ARG A 50 9.94 19.39 0.68
N PRO A 51 8.65 19.26 0.31
CA PRO A 51 8.23 18.18 -0.59
C PRO A 51 8.91 18.24 -1.94
N THR A 52 9.09 19.46 -2.49
CA THR A 52 9.77 19.67 -3.77
C THR A 52 11.23 19.22 -3.71
N GLY A 53 11.96 19.62 -2.65
CA GLY A 53 13.37 19.22 -2.46
C GLY A 53 13.53 17.70 -2.34
N TYR A 54 12.70 17.04 -1.52
CA TYR A 54 12.74 15.59 -1.38
C TYR A 54 12.35 14.88 -2.68
N ALA A 55 11.33 15.35 -3.41
CA ALA A 55 10.91 14.74 -4.66
C ALA A 55 11.96 14.90 -5.77
N PHE A 56 12.59 16.07 -5.85
CA PHE A 56 13.68 16.30 -6.82
C PHE A 56 14.90 15.43 -6.53
N ALA A 57 15.34 15.40 -5.26
CA ALA A 57 16.45 14.55 -4.83
C ALA A 57 16.13 13.05 -5.05
N ALA A 58 14.90 12.63 -4.81
CA ALA A 58 14.47 11.26 -5.09
C ALA A 58 14.55 10.93 -6.58
N LEU A 59 14.07 11.80 -7.47
CA LEU A 59 14.18 11.59 -8.91
C LEU A 59 15.64 11.53 -9.38
N PHE A 60 16.49 12.39 -8.84
CA PHE A 60 17.92 12.37 -9.15
C PHE A 60 18.56 11.04 -8.73
N MET A 61 18.25 10.55 -7.51
CA MET A 61 18.75 9.25 -7.05
C MET A 61 18.17 8.08 -7.85
N LEU A 62 16.92 8.16 -8.32
CA LEU A 62 16.34 7.16 -9.20
C LEU A 62 17.07 7.07 -10.54
N VAL A 63 17.41 8.20 -11.14
CA VAL A 63 18.21 8.24 -12.37
C VAL A 63 19.59 7.62 -12.12
N LEU A 64 20.26 8.01 -11.05
CA LEU A 64 21.58 7.48 -10.68
C LEU A 64 21.54 5.96 -10.44
N ALA A 65 20.46 5.45 -9.82
CA ALA A 65 20.26 4.03 -9.59
C ALA A 65 20.08 3.20 -10.87
N ASN A 66 19.69 3.84 -11.98
CA ASN A 66 19.55 3.16 -13.28
C ASN A 66 20.82 3.24 -14.17
N LEU A 67 21.83 4.04 -13.78
CA LEU A 67 23.01 4.26 -14.63
C LEU A 67 24.17 3.30 -14.35
N PHE A 68 24.29 2.78 -13.14
CA PHE A 68 25.42 1.96 -12.70
C PHE A 68 24.98 0.54 -12.37
N PRO A 69 25.94 -0.42 -12.26
CA PRO A 69 25.65 -1.76 -11.79
C PRO A 69 25.00 -1.74 -10.40
N PHE A 70 23.95 -2.54 -10.26
CA PHE A 70 23.16 -2.60 -9.02
C PHE A 70 23.72 -3.66 -8.07
N VAL A 71 24.01 -4.84 -8.61
CA VAL A 71 24.56 -5.99 -7.90
C VAL A 71 25.53 -6.73 -8.79
N ASN A 72 26.60 -7.23 -8.19
CA ASN A 72 27.58 -8.10 -8.82
C ASN A 72 27.71 -9.40 -8.01
N MET A 73 27.85 -10.50 -8.72
CA MET A 73 28.06 -11.82 -8.16
C MET A 73 29.27 -12.49 -8.78
N HIS A 74 30.16 -13.02 -7.93
CA HIS A 74 31.34 -13.77 -8.36
C HIS A 74 31.22 -15.21 -7.88
N VAL A 75 31.24 -16.14 -8.84
CA VAL A 75 31.22 -17.60 -8.53
C VAL A 75 32.23 -18.29 -9.44
N ALA A 76 33.14 -19.04 -8.86
CA ALA A 76 34.13 -19.84 -9.57
C ALA A 76 34.90 -19.09 -10.68
N GLY A 77 35.22 -17.80 -10.47
CA GLY A 77 35.95 -16.97 -11.41
C GLY A 77 35.11 -16.32 -12.53
N LEU A 78 33.79 -16.57 -12.54
CA LEU A 78 32.83 -15.88 -13.42
C LEU A 78 32.18 -14.73 -12.64
N SER A 79 32.11 -13.58 -13.28
CA SER A 79 31.41 -12.40 -12.75
C SER A 79 30.11 -12.18 -13.52
N SER A 80 29.03 -12.00 -12.80
CA SER A 80 27.74 -11.53 -13.34
C SER A 80 27.39 -10.20 -12.68
N GLU A 81 27.21 -9.19 -13.49
CA GLU A 81 26.76 -7.86 -13.05
C GLU A 81 25.36 -7.62 -13.59
N ILE A 82 24.51 -7.03 -12.79
CA ILE A 82 23.18 -6.65 -13.23
C ILE A 82 22.87 -5.20 -12.87
N SER A 83 22.30 -4.47 -13.84
CA SER A 83 21.74 -3.14 -13.65
C SER A 83 20.22 -3.23 -13.44
N LEU A 84 19.64 -2.21 -12.81
CA LEU A 84 18.18 -2.16 -12.56
C LEU A 84 17.33 -2.30 -13.85
N PRO A 85 17.68 -1.68 -14.99
CA PRO A 85 16.93 -1.85 -16.24
C PRO A 85 17.04 -3.24 -16.87
N GLU A 86 18.07 -4.01 -16.51
CA GLU A 86 18.25 -5.38 -17.04
C GLU A 86 17.27 -6.37 -16.42
N ILE A 87 16.85 -6.16 -15.17
CA ILE A 87 15.91 -7.06 -14.48
C ILE A 87 14.64 -7.30 -15.33
N PRO A 88 13.87 -6.27 -15.75
CA PRO A 88 12.71 -6.49 -16.59
C PRO A 88 13.05 -7.00 -17.99
N ASN A 89 14.20 -6.61 -18.57
CA ASN A 89 14.63 -7.09 -19.87
C ASN A 89 14.89 -8.61 -19.88
N VAL A 90 15.49 -9.11 -18.81
CA VAL A 90 15.68 -10.55 -18.61
C VAL A 90 14.36 -11.29 -18.54
N MET A 91 13.38 -10.77 -17.78
CA MET A 91 12.05 -11.37 -17.67
C MET A 91 11.29 -11.40 -18.99
N VAL A 92 11.43 -10.37 -19.83
CA VAL A 92 10.82 -10.35 -21.16
C VAL A 92 11.43 -11.40 -22.06
N ARG A 93 12.74 -11.63 -22.00
CA ARG A 93 13.43 -12.67 -22.79
C ARG A 93 13.01 -14.10 -22.43
N GLU A 94 12.52 -14.31 -21.21
CA GLU A 94 12.05 -15.59 -20.69
C GLU A 94 10.52 -15.76 -20.82
N ASP A 95 9.86 -14.96 -21.67
CA ASP A 95 8.41 -14.97 -21.90
C ASP A 95 7.54 -14.56 -20.69
N TYR A 96 8.14 -13.98 -19.63
CA TYR A 96 7.44 -13.45 -18.45
C TYR A 96 7.20 -11.94 -18.53
N SER A 97 6.73 -11.45 -19.68
CA SER A 97 6.46 -10.02 -19.91
C SER A 97 5.47 -9.40 -18.90
N SER A 98 4.54 -10.21 -18.38
CA SER A 98 3.60 -9.75 -17.33
C SER A 98 4.32 -9.38 -16.03
N LEU A 99 5.30 -10.17 -15.57
CA LEU A 99 6.10 -9.88 -14.40
C LEU A 99 7.03 -8.69 -14.64
N ALA A 100 7.63 -8.58 -15.83
CA ALA A 100 8.44 -7.43 -16.23
C ALA A 100 7.61 -6.13 -16.19
N THR A 101 6.39 -6.15 -16.70
CA THR A 101 5.48 -5.00 -16.68
C THR A 101 5.09 -4.62 -15.24
N LEU A 102 4.78 -5.60 -14.39
CA LEU A 102 4.52 -5.37 -12.97
C LEU A 102 5.71 -4.70 -12.29
N PHE A 103 6.92 -5.21 -12.53
CA PHE A 103 8.16 -4.65 -11.99
C PHE A 103 8.33 -3.19 -12.40
N LEU A 104 8.33 -2.90 -13.70
CA LEU A 104 8.50 -1.55 -14.23
C LEU A 104 7.44 -0.58 -13.68
N LEU A 105 6.19 -1.01 -13.62
CA LEU A 105 5.08 -0.16 -13.18
C LEU A 105 5.19 0.17 -11.69
N PHE A 106 5.31 -0.84 -10.83
CA PHE A 106 5.21 -0.65 -9.38
C PHE A 106 6.52 -0.20 -8.72
N VAL A 107 7.66 -0.62 -9.26
CA VAL A 107 8.97 -0.32 -8.68
C VAL A 107 9.51 1.02 -9.19
N GLN A 108 9.41 1.30 -10.48
CA GLN A 108 9.99 2.51 -11.09
C GLN A 108 8.94 3.53 -11.56
N GLY A 109 7.93 3.10 -12.32
CA GLY A 109 6.98 3.99 -13.00
C GLY A 109 6.11 4.79 -12.04
N ILE A 110 5.40 4.12 -11.14
CA ILE A 110 4.53 4.78 -10.15
C ILE A 110 5.31 5.70 -9.22
N PRO A 111 6.45 5.28 -8.61
CA PRO A 111 7.26 6.16 -7.79
C PRO A 111 7.75 7.41 -8.55
N ALA A 112 8.32 7.23 -9.74
CA ALA A 112 8.78 8.34 -10.57
C ALA A 112 7.64 9.32 -10.91
N PHE A 113 6.51 8.78 -11.37
CA PHE A 113 5.30 9.57 -11.67
C PHE A 113 4.82 10.37 -10.45
N CYS A 114 4.79 9.75 -9.27
CA CYS A 114 4.39 10.43 -8.04
C CYS A 114 5.34 11.58 -7.69
N MET A 115 6.66 11.37 -7.80
CA MET A 115 7.65 12.42 -7.52
C MET A 115 7.53 13.59 -8.50
N VAL A 116 7.43 13.32 -9.79
CA VAL A 116 7.20 14.35 -10.82
C VAL A 116 5.90 15.12 -10.53
N THR A 117 4.82 14.42 -10.23
CA THR A 117 3.52 15.04 -9.96
C THR A 117 3.54 15.89 -8.69
N ILE A 118 4.27 15.48 -7.64
CA ILE A 118 4.47 16.31 -6.44
C ILE A 118 5.15 17.62 -6.80
N ILE A 119 6.25 17.58 -7.59
CA ILE A 119 6.97 18.78 -8.03
C ILE A 119 6.04 19.70 -8.81
N LEU A 120 5.27 19.17 -9.76
CA LEU A 120 4.38 19.94 -10.61
C LEU A 120 3.24 20.62 -9.82
N LEU A 121 2.59 19.90 -8.90
CA LEU A 121 1.45 20.41 -8.14
C LEU A 121 1.86 21.36 -7.02
N VAL A 122 2.92 21.06 -6.30
CA VAL A 122 3.38 21.85 -5.15
C VAL A 122 3.96 23.20 -5.61
N ASN A 123 4.71 23.24 -6.72
CA ASN A 123 5.28 24.47 -7.27
C ASN A 123 4.29 25.28 -8.13
N ARG A 124 3.04 24.86 -8.21
CA ARG A 124 1.99 25.57 -8.97
C ARG A 124 2.40 25.89 -10.40
N ILE A 125 3.13 24.99 -11.07
CA ILE A 125 3.55 25.19 -12.45
C ILE A 125 2.31 25.50 -13.30
N ARG A 126 2.42 26.46 -14.23
CA ARG A 126 1.31 26.89 -15.08
C ARG A 126 0.82 25.74 -15.94
N MET A 127 -0.31 25.18 -15.55
CA MET A 127 -0.99 24.07 -16.23
C MET A 127 -2.49 24.34 -16.26
N PRO A 128 -3.23 23.82 -17.26
CA PRO A 128 -4.68 23.88 -17.28
C PRO A 128 -5.29 23.30 -16.01
N HIS A 129 -6.34 23.92 -15.50
CA HIS A 129 -7.00 23.49 -14.25
C HIS A 129 -7.42 22.02 -14.25
N HIS A 130 -7.94 21.55 -15.40
CA HIS A 130 -8.34 20.14 -15.58
C HIS A 130 -7.16 19.18 -15.36
N LEU A 131 -5.99 19.50 -15.90
CA LEU A 131 -4.80 18.66 -15.76
C LEU A 131 -4.34 18.58 -14.29
N ARG A 132 -4.37 19.70 -13.54
CA ARG A 132 -4.07 19.71 -12.11
C ARG A 132 -5.02 18.81 -11.31
N LEU A 133 -6.31 18.84 -11.63
CA LEU A 133 -7.32 17.99 -11.00
C LEU A 133 -7.04 16.52 -11.26
N VAL A 134 -6.74 16.14 -12.50
CA VAL A 134 -6.44 14.76 -12.90
C VAL A 134 -5.16 14.27 -12.23
N LEU A 135 -4.07 15.04 -12.28
CA LEU A 135 -2.81 14.69 -11.65
C LEU A 135 -2.95 14.51 -10.13
N ALA A 136 -3.68 15.40 -9.45
CA ALA A 136 -3.92 15.26 -8.02
C ALA A 136 -4.74 14.02 -7.68
N ARG A 137 -5.76 13.67 -8.49
CA ARG A 137 -6.55 12.44 -8.31
C ARG A 137 -5.64 11.21 -8.42
N ILE A 138 -4.87 11.13 -9.49
CA ILE A 138 -3.97 10.00 -9.78
C ILE A 138 -2.90 9.89 -8.69
N LEU A 139 -2.25 10.99 -8.29
CA LEU A 139 -1.22 11.00 -7.26
C LEU A 139 -1.71 10.36 -5.95
N PHE A 140 -2.85 10.82 -5.42
CA PHE A 140 -3.35 10.31 -4.14
C PHE A 140 -3.98 8.91 -4.23
N GLN A 141 -4.28 8.43 -5.42
CA GLN A 141 -4.69 7.05 -5.67
C GLN A 141 -3.47 6.12 -5.79
N LEU A 142 -2.45 6.53 -6.56
CA LEU A 142 -1.27 5.72 -6.84
C LEU A 142 -0.23 5.73 -5.71
N ARG A 143 -0.26 6.72 -4.82
CA ARG A 143 0.69 6.80 -3.70
C ARG A 143 0.86 5.51 -2.91
N ASN A 144 -0.20 4.73 -2.74
CA ASN A 144 -0.19 3.47 -1.98
C ASN A 144 0.27 2.27 -2.83
N TRP A 145 0.51 2.47 -4.13
CA TRP A 145 0.90 1.43 -5.07
C TRP A 145 2.40 1.44 -5.41
N GLY A 146 3.14 2.47 -4.97
CA GLY A 146 4.60 2.48 -5.07
C GLY A 146 5.19 1.38 -4.19
N MET A 147 6.03 0.53 -4.76
CA MET A 147 6.60 -0.65 -4.07
C MET A 147 8.14 -0.64 -4.08
N ALA A 148 8.76 0.55 -4.21
CA ALA A 148 10.21 0.68 -4.26
C ALA A 148 10.90 0.17 -2.98
N GLU A 149 10.32 0.46 -1.81
CA GLU A 149 10.83 -0.02 -0.52
C GLU A 149 10.71 -1.54 -0.35
N ILE A 150 9.65 -2.13 -0.92
CA ILE A 150 9.41 -3.58 -0.86
C ILE A 150 10.38 -4.31 -1.79
N PHE A 151 10.66 -3.74 -2.96
CA PHE A 151 11.69 -4.25 -3.85
C PHE A 151 13.06 -4.24 -3.18
N MET A 152 13.42 -3.16 -2.46
CA MET A 152 14.68 -3.10 -1.72
C MET A 152 14.77 -4.22 -0.67
N ALA A 153 13.69 -4.47 0.07
CA ALA A 153 13.64 -5.59 1.01
C ALA A 153 13.76 -6.95 0.28
N GLY A 154 13.15 -7.11 -0.89
CA GLY A 154 13.29 -8.30 -1.74
C GLY A 154 14.73 -8.53 -2.20
N VAL A 155 15.44 -7.47 -2.59
CA VAL A 155 16.87 -7.54 -2.92
C VAL A 155 17.68 -8.02 -1.73
N LEU A 156 17.47 -7.46 -0.54
CA LEU A 156 18.18 -7.91 0.69
C LEU A 156 17.92 -9.38 1.01
N VAL A 157 16.68 -9.85 0.86
CA VAL A 157 16.34 -11.28 1.04
C VAL A 157 17.04 -12.14 -0.02
N SER A 158 17.10 -11.67 -1.27
CA SER A 158 17.82 -12.37 -2.35
C SER A 158 19.32 -12.46 -2.05
N PHE A 159 19.92 -11.41 -1.48
CA PHE A 159 21.31 -11.43 -1.03
C PHE A 159 21.57 -12.54 -0.02
N VAL A 160 20.73 -12.62 1.03
CA VAL A 160 20.88 -13.63 2.07
C VAL A 160 20.81 -15.05 1.49
N LYS A 161 19.93 -15.26 0.50
CA LYS A 161 19.82 -16.56 -0.21
C LYS A 161 21.06 -16.88 -1.04
N LEU A 162 21.64 -15.88 -1.70
CA LEU A 162 22.74 -16.08 -2.64
C LEU A 162 24.12 -16.11 -1.96
N MET A 163 24.26 -15.57 -0.75
CA MET A 163 25.51 -15.64 0.03
C MET A 163 26.00 -17.07 0.25
N ALA A 164 25.10 -18.06 0.21
CA ALA A 164 25.45 -19.47 0.30
C ALA A 164 26.11 -20.02 -0.97
N TYR A 165 25.98 -19.34 -2.12
CA TYR A 165 26.41 -19.83 -3.42
C TYR A 165 27.62 -19.08 -4.00
N GLY A 166 27.98 -17.90 -3.48
CA GLY A 166 29.09 -17.10 -4.00
C GLY A 166 29.29 -15.78 -3.29
N GLU A 167 30.35 -15.06 -3.71
CA GLU A 167 30.63 -13.73 -3.21
C GLU A 167 29.75 -12.69 -3.93
N LEU A 168 29.01 -11.92 -3.14
CA LEU A 168 28.12 -10.88 -3.62
C LEU A 168 28.71 -9.50 -3.34
N GLY A 169 28.77 -8.65 -4.35
CA GLY A 169 29.14 -7.25 -4.24
C GLY A 169 27.95 -6.31 -4.44
N LEU A 170 27.87 -5.25 -3.63
CA LEU A 170 26.90 -4.19 -3.78
C LEU A 170 27.45 -3.11 -4.70
N GLY A 171 26.77 -2.86 -5.81
CA GLY A 171 27.10 -1.77 -6.71
C GLY A 171 26.73 -0.38 -6.16
N ILE A 172 27.23 0.66 -6.80
CA ILE A 172 26.94 2.06 -6.43
C ILE A 172 25.42 2.35 -6.54
N SER A 173 24.75 1.79 -7.55
CA SER A 173 23.33 1.96 -7.77
C SER A 173 22.47 1.42 -6.63
N PHE A 174 22.91 0.41 -5.88
CA PHE A 174 22.22 -0.07 -4.70
C PHE A 174 22.08 1.02 -3.62
N TRP A 175 23.15 1.74 -3.34
CA TRP A 175 23.13 2.83 -2.36
C TRP A 175 22.30 4.02 -2.83
N ALA A 176 22.37 4.33 -4.14
CA ALA A 176 21.50 5.34 -4.75
C ALA A 176 20.02 4.96 -4.61
N TRP A 177 19.68 3.67 -4.80
CA TRP A 177 18.34 3.15 -4.61
C TRP A 177 17.87 3.20 -3.15
N CYS A 178 18.71 2.85 -2.20
CA CYS A 178 18.42 2.99 -0.77
C CYS A 178 18.06 4.44 -0.41
N LEU A 179 18.86 5.38 -0.89
CA LEU A 179 18.63 6.81 -0.64
C LEU A 179 17.35 7.29 -1.35
N PHE A 180 17.08 6.80 -2.57
CA PHE A 180 15.84 7.05 -3.28
C PHE A 180 14.61 6.62 -2.44
N CYS A 181 14.60 5.40 -1.88
CA CYS A 181 13.51 4.91 -1.04
C CYS A 181 13.27 5.80 0.17
N VAL A 182 14.33 6.21 0.87
CA VAL A 182 14.22 7.10 2.04
C VAL A 182 13.67 8.47 1.64
N LEU A 183 14.17 9.06 0.57
CA LEU A 183 13.73 10.37 0.07
C LEU A 183 12.27 10.34 -0.42
N GLN A 184 11.87 9.28 -1.12
CA GLN A 184 10.50 9.06 -1.55
C GLN A 184 9.54 8.97 -0.37
N LEU A 185 9.87 8.16 0.65
CA LEU A 185 9.06 8.05 1.88
C LEU A 185 8.93 9.40 2.58
N ARG A 186 10.02 10.17 2.67
CA ARG A 186 10.01 11.52 3.24
C ARG A 186 9.14 12.48 2.41
N ALA A 187 9.25 12.44 1.08
CA ALA A 187 8.39 13.23 0.20
C ALA A 187 6.90 12.94 0.48
N PHE A 188 6.52 11.66 0.54
CA PHE A 188 5.14 11.26 0.83
C PHE A 188 4.65 11.64 2.24
N GLN A 189 5.53 11.64 3.25
CA GLN A 189 5.19 12.02 4.61
C GLN A 189 4.93 13.53 4.76
N VAL A 190 5.68 14.35 4.02
CA VAL A 190 5.61 15.81 4.12
C VAL A 190 4.49 16.39 3.24
N VAL A 191 4.08 15.71 2.17
CA VAL A 191 2.96 16.13 1.32
C VAL A 191 1.64 15.94 2.06
N ASP A 192 1.03 17.05 2.51
CA ASP A 192 -0.33 17.02 3.05
C ASP A 192 -1.36 17.12 1.90
N ARG A 193 -2.19 16.08 1.81
CA ARG A 193 -3.28 15.99 0.83
C ARG A 193 -4.23 17.19 0.86
N ARG A 194 -4.56 17.62 2.06
CA ARG A 194 -5.51 18.72 2.27
C ARG A 194 -4.95 20.05 1.78
N TRP A 195 -3.68 20.29 2.10
CA TRP A 195 -2.95 21.49 1.63
C TRP A 195 -2.85 21.52 0.10
N VAL A 196 -2.45 20.42 -0.55
CA VAL A 196 -2.35 20.33 -2.01
C VAL A 196 -3.71 20.64 -2.67
N TRP A 197 -4.80 20.05 -2.18
CA TRP A 197 -6.12 20.29 -2.73
C TRP A 197 -6.61 21.74 -2.52
N GLN A 198 -6.23 22.41 -1.43
CA GLN A 198 -6.54 23.83 -1.21
C GLN A 198 -5.89 24.73 -2.25
N GLN A 199 -4.73 24.35 -2.78
CA GLN A 199 -4.05 25.10 -3.84
C GLN A 199 -4.71 24.94 -5.22
N ILE A 200 -5.48 23.86 -5.42
CA ILE A 200 -6.12 23.56 -6.73
C ILE A 200 -7.53 24.12 -6.80
N ALA A 201 -8.33 23.92 -5.76
CA ALA A 201 -9.71 24.36 -5.70
C ALA A 201 -10.14 24.67 -4.25
N PRO A 202 -10.96 25.71 -4.00
CA PRO A 202 -11.47 26.04 -2.68
C PRO A 202 -12.35 24.92 -2.12
N LEU A 203 -12.50 24.86 -0.81
CA LEU A 203 -13.46 23.96 -0.16
C LEU A 203 -14.89 24.45 -0.44
N PRO A 204 -15.83 23.57 -0.76
CA PRO A 204 -17.23 23.92 -0.85
C PRO A 204 -17.78 24.34 0.52
N ALA A 205 -18.84 25.14 0.50
CA ALA A 205 -19.58 25.46 1.73
C ALA A 205 -20.10 24.21 2.43
N LEU A 206 -20.15 24.25 3.74
CA LEU A 206 -20.71 23.14 4.52
C LEU A 206 -22.22 23.05 4.27
N PRO A 207 -22.78 21.85 4.14
CA PRO A 207 -24.24 21.69 3.93
C PRO A 207 -25.08 22.27 5.07
N HIS A 208 -24.60 22.13 6.29
CA HIS A 208 -25.19 22.66 7.52
C HIS A 208 -24.12 22.68 8.62
N ALA A 209 -24.42 23.30 9.76
CA ALA A 209 -23.49 23.38 10.90
C ALA A 209 -23.17 21.97 11.44
N PRO A 210 -21.93 21.49 11.35
CA PRO A 210 -21.57 20.16 11.85
C PRO A 210 -21.48 20.16 13.38
N LYS A 211 -21.81 19.01 13.99
CA LYS A 211 -21.59 18.78 15.43
C LYS A 211 -20.40 17.83 15.61
N ALA A 212 -19.45 18.21 16.46
CA ALA A 212 -18.31 17.34 16.77
C ALA A 212 -18.78 16.07 17.52
N GLY A 213 -18.06 14.96 17.34
CA GLY A 213 -18.32 13.72 18.05
C GLY A 213 -19.39 12.82 17.42
N ILE A 214 -20.10 13.29 16.39
CA ILE A 214 -21.14 12.51 15.70
C ILE A 214 -20.62 12.06 14.34
N SER A 215 -21.13 10.95 13.82
CA SER A 215 -20.75 10.45 12.49
C SER A 215 -21.30 11.36 11.40
N GLY A 216 -20.51 11.54 10.34
CA GLY A 216 -20.94 12.28 9.16
C GLY A 216 -22.24 11.77 8.55
N LEU A 217 -22.43 10.44 8.50
CA LEU A 217 -23.64 9.84 7.95
C LEU A 217 -24.90 10.20 8.78
N GLN A 218 -24.78 10.27 10.12
CA GLN A 218 -25.90 10.69 10.99
C GLN A 218 -26.27 12.16 10.79
N HIS A 219 -25.28 12.96 10.39
CA HIS A 219 -25.49 14.37 10.04
C HIS A 219 -25.91 14.59 8.58
N GLY A 220 -26.22 13.53 7.82
CA GLY A 220 -26.51 13.67 6.40
C GLY A 220 -25.32 14.19 5.56
N MET A 221 -24.10 14.02 6.07
CA MET A 221 -22.87 14.42 5.42
C MET A 221 -22.01 13.22 5.03
N LYS A 222 -21.29 13.36 3.94
CA LYS A 222 -20.29 12.37 3.49
C LYS A 222 -19.00 13.05 3.08
N ARG A 223 -17.91 12.32 3.14
CA ARG A 223 -16.58 12.78 2.76
C ARG A 223 -16.22 12.31 1.36
N CYS A 224 -15.70 13.20 0.53
CA CYS A 224 -15.08 12.80 -0.73
C CYS A 224 -13.79 12.02 -0.47
N SER A 225 -13.70 10.80 -1.03
CA SER A 225 -12.52 9.95 -0.91
C SER A 225 -11.28 10.53 -1.62
N CYS A 226 -11.48 11.41 -2.59
CA CYS A 226 -10.41 12.01 -3.39
C CYS A 226 -9.89 13.33 -2.78
N CYS A 227 -10.72 14.36 -2.63
CA CYS A 227 -10.28 15.70 -2.21
C CYS A 227 -10.60 16.06 -0.76
N THR A 228 -11.13 15.12 0.03
CA THR A 228 -11.51 15.29 1.44
C THR A 228 -12.62 16.31 1.74
N ALA A 229 -13.28 16.86 0.73
CA ALA A 229 -14.39 17.78 0.91
C ALA A 229 -15.58 17.11 1.61
N ILE A 230 -16.29 17.84 2.47
CA ILE A 230 -17.53 17.43 3.11
C ILE A 230 -18.69 17.82 2.21
N LEU A 231 -19.58 16.88 1.92
CA LEU A 231 -20.69 17.02 0.97
C LEU A 231 -21.97 16.47 1.59
N PRO A 232 -23.14 16.96 1.17
CA PRO A 232 -24.41 16.33 1.58
C PRO A 232 -24.53 14.91 1.02
N VAL A 233 -25.20 14.02 1.73
CA VAL A 233 -25.37 12.60 1.31
C VAL A 233 -26.12 12.49 -0.02
N ALA A 234 -27.03 13.41 -0.32
CA ALA A 234 -27.79 13.42 -1.57
C ALA A 234 -26.94 13.70 -2.83
N GLN A 235 -25.79 14.35 -2.70
CA GLN A 235 -24.96 14.76 -3.82
C GLN A 235 -24.07 13.63 -4.33
N ASN A 236 -24.26 13.12 -5.53
CA ASN A 236 -23.50 11.99 -6.08
C ASN A 236 -22.12 12.36 -6.67
N HIS A 237 -21.92 13.60 -7.09
CA HIS A 237 -20.66 14.08 -7.64
C HIS A 237 -20.05 15.16 -6.74
N CYS A 238 -18.72 15.07 -6.54
CA CYS A 238 -18.03 16.09 -5.76
C CYS A 238 -17.96 17.42 -6.53
N SER A 239 -18.51 18.49 -5.96
CA SER A 239 -18.44 19.85 -6.56
C SER A 239 -17.01 20.37 -6.70
N ARG A 240 -16.07 19.86 -5.89
CA ARG A 240 -14.66 20.28 -5.90
C ARG A 240 -13.80 19.55 -6.91
N CYS A 241 -13.90 18.23 -6.98
CA CYS A 241 -13.03 17.39 -7.81
C CYS A 241 -13.77 16.59 -8.89
N GLY A 242 -15.10 16.62 -8.96
CA GLY A 242 -15.90 15.93 -9.99
C GLY A 242 -15.99 14.41 -9.88
N VAL A 243 -15.35 13.78 -8.89
CA VAL A 243 -15.40 12.32 -8.70
C VAL A 243 -16.73 11.91 -8.10
N VAL A 244 -17.23 10.72 -8.49
CA VAL A 244 -18.41 10.10 -7.87
C VAL A 244 -18.13 9.79 -6.40
N VAL A 245 -19.03 10.19 -5.53
CA VAL A 245 -18.88 10.04 -4.07
C VAL A 245 -20.03 9.23 -3.50
N HIS A 246 -19.70 8.11 -2.89
CA HIS A 246 -20.64 7.29 -2.14
C HIS A 246 -20.48 7.51 -0.63
N ALA A 247 -21.56 7.42 0.14
CA ALA A 247 -21.48 7.51 1.60
C ALA A 247 -20.66 6.34 2.19
N ARG A 248 -20.86 5.15 1.63
CA ARG A 248 -20.08 3.92 1.86
C ARG A 248 -19.75 3.30 0.52
N ARG A 249 -18.71 2.48 0.43
CA ARG A 249 -18.38 1.77 -0.83
C ARG A 249 -19.54 0.81 -1.18
N PRO A 250 -20.14 0.92 -2.37
CA PRO A 250 -21.21 0.02 -2.77
C PRO A 250 -20.66 -1.40 -2.88
N HIS A 251 -21.42 -2.37 -2.39
CA HIS A 251 -21.08 -3.80 -2.46
C HIS A 251 -19.68 -4.17 -1.89
N SER A 252 -19.14 -3.36 -0.95
CA SER A 252 -17.80 -3.56 -0.40
C SER A 252 -17.59 -5.00 0.10
N LEU A 253 -18.49 -5.53 0.92
CA LEU A 253 -18.38 -6.89 1.46
C LEU A 253 -18.45 -7.98 0.37
N GLN A 254 -19.30 -7.80 -0.64
CA GLN A 254 -19.44 -8.76 -1.75
C GLN A 254 -18.17 -8.81 -2.59
N TRP A 255 -17.62 -7.65 -2.97
CA TRP A 255 -16.38 -7.58 -3.72
C TRP A 255 -15.20 -8.13 -2.92
N THR A 256 -15.10 -7.78 -1.64
CA THR A 256 -14.03 -8.31 -0.77
C THR A 256 -14.12 -9.83 -0.66
N LEU A 257 -15.32 -10.37 -0.44
CA LEU A 257 -15.51 -11.81 -0.32
C LEU A 257 -15.23 -12.54 -1.65
N ALA A 258 -15.72 -12.00 -2.78
CA ALA A 258 -15.47 -12.59 -4.09
C ALA A 258 -13.96 -12.66 -4.41
N LEU A 259 -13.24 -11.55 -4.20
CA LEU A 259 -11.79 -11.50 -4.40
C LEU A 259 -11.05 -12.44 -3.44
N LEU A 260 -11.51 -12.55 -2.20
CA LEU A 260 -10.93 -13.45 -1.19
C LEU A 260 -11.12 -14.91 -1.59
N VAL A 261 -12.31 -15.32 -1.99
CA VAL A 261 -12.60 -16.69 -2.44
C VAL A 261 -11.77 -17.03 -3.69
N THR A 262 -11.70 -16.11 -4.66
CA THR A 262 -10.88 -16.30 -5.86
C THR A 262 -9.40 -16.46 -5.51
N SER A 263 -8.90 -15.63 -4.58
CA SER A 263 -7.51 -15.74 -4.13
C SER A 263 -7.23 -17.05 -3.40
N LEU A 264 -8.17 -17.54 -2.59
CA LEU A 264 -8.04 -18.82 -1.89
C LEU A 264 -8.01 -20.01 -2.86
N LEU A 265 -8.84 -19.99 -3.90
CA LEU A 265 -8.84 -21.02 -4.95
C LEU A 265 -7.53 -21.05 -5.74
N LEU A 266 -6.94 -19.87 -6.02
CA LEU A 266 -5.67 -19.77 -6.72
C LEU A 266 -4.46 -20.06 -5.81
N TYR A 267 -4.62 -19.91 -4.51
CA TYR A 267 -3.55 -20.13 -3.55
C TYR A 267 -3.11 -21.60 -3.47
N LEU A 268 -4.05 -22.53 -3.63
CA LEU A 268 -3.75 -23.97 -3.66
C LEU A 268 -2.81 -24.34 -4.82
N PRO A 269 -3.16 -24.06 -6.11
CA PRO A 269 -2.27 -24.39 -7.23
C PRO A 269 -0.96 -23.59 -7.20
N SER A 270 -0.94 -22.35 -6.68
CA SER A 270 0.27 -21.54 -6.58
C SER A 270 1.34 -22.13 -5.65
N ASN A 271 0.93 -22.90 -4.62
CA ASN A 271 1.85 -23.57 -3.70
C ASN A 271 2.27 -24.97 -4.20
N ILE A 272 1.47 -25.61 -5.06
CA ILE A 272 1.76 -26.94 -5.62
C ILE A 272 2.68 -26.81 -6.83
N MET A 273 2.40 -25.84 -7.71
CA MET A 273 3.21 -25.63 -8.91
C MET A 273 4.61 -25.09 -8.58
N PRO A 274 5.62 -25.44 -9.39
CA PRO A 274 6.96 -24.89 -9.22
C PRO A 274 6.93 -23.37 -9.41
N ILE A 275 7.61 -22.64 -8.51
CA ILE A 275 7.74 -21.18 -8.60
C ILE A 275 8.99 -20.79 -9.37
N MET A 276 10.04 -21.62 -9.26
CA MET A 276 11.28 -21.46 -10.01
C MET A 276 11.82 -22.80 -10.46
N VAL A 277 12.56 -22.79 -11.56
CA VAL A 277 13.35 -23.91 -12.05
C VAL A 277 14.80 -23.52 -11.96
N THR A 278 15.56 -24.28 -11.17
CA THR A 278 17.02 -24.11 -11.06
C THR A 278 17.67 -25.11 -11.99
N GLU A 279 18.46 -24.64 -12.94
CA GLU A 279 19.28 -25.46 -13.82
C GLU A 279 20.70 -25.47 -13.28
N THR A 280 21.23 -26.65 -12.98
CA THR A 280 22.59 -26.84 -12.50
C THR A 280 23.24 -27.96 -13.31
N LEU A 281 24.34 -27.66 -13.99
CA LEU A 281 25.11 -28.62 -14.83
C LEU A 281 24.23 -29.35 -15.89
N GLY A 282 23.21 -28.66 -16.43
CA GLY A 282 22.30 -29.20 -17.44
C GLY A 282 21.13 -30.02 -16.87
N THR A 283 21.02 -30.18 -15.56
CA THR A 283 19.87 -30.83 -14.91
C THR A 283 18.93 -29.76 -14.35
N GLN A 284 17.63 -29.91 -14.60
CA GLN A 284 16.59 -28.97 -14.16
C GLN A 284 15.90 -29.48 -12.91
N TYR A 285 15.91 -28.67 -11.86
CA TYR A 285 15.25 -28.94 -10.59
C TYR A 285 14.09 -27.95 -10.39
N PRO A 286 12.85 -28.36 -10.68
CA PRO A 286 11.70 -27.54 -10.36
C PRO A 286 11.51 -27.48 -8.85
N SER A 287 11.42 -26.27 -8.29
CA SER A 287 11.21 -26.07 -6.85
C SER A 287 9.96 -25.24 -6.58
N ASN A 288 9.11 -25.75 -5.69
CA ASN A 288 8.02 -24.99 -5.09
C ASN A 288 8.51 -24.30 -3.81
N ILE A 289 7.68 -23.42 -3.20
CA ILE A 289 8.06 -22.67 -1.98
C ILE A 289 8.49 -23.62 -0.86
N MET A 290 7.69 -24.66 -0.61
CA MET A 290 7.91 -25.58 0.49
C MET A 290 9.19 -26.42 0.30
N ALA A 291 9.46 -26.89 -0.92
CA ALA A 291 10.71 -27.60 -1.22
C ALA A 291 11.94 -26.70 -0.99
N GLY A 292 11.86 -25.43 -1.37
CA GLY A 292 12.93 -24.47 -1.10
C GLY A 292 13.17 -24.23 0.41
N VAL A 293 12.11 -24.16 1.20
CA VAL A 293 12.21 -24.03 2.66
C VAL A 293 12.85 -25.27 3.28
N ILE A 294 12.41 -26.47 2.88
CA ILE A 294 12.94 -27.74 3.39
C ILE A 294 14.43 -27.89 3.04
N LEU A 295 14.80 -27.56 1.80
CA LEU A 295 16.20 -27.61 1.36
C LEU A 295 17.09 -26.70 2.20
N LEU A 296 16.73 -25.43 2.35
CA LEU A 296 17.49 -24.46 3.16
C LEU A 296 17.55 -24.85 4.64
N TRP A 297 16.52 -25.53 5.13
CA TRP A 297 16.50 -26.04 6.50
C TRP A 297 17.50 -27.19 6.68
N SER A 298 17.55 -28.13 5.72
CA SER A 298 18.48 -29.25 5.72
C SER A 298 19.95 -28.83 5.56
N ASP A 299 20.17 -27.73 4.80
CA ASP A 299 21.51 -27.14 4.57
C ASP A 299 22.03 -26.31 5.77
N GLY A 300 21.30 -26.31 6.92
CA GLY A 300 21.69 -25.58 8.12
C GLY A 300 21.39 -24.08 8.09
N SER A 301 20.84 -23.54 7.00
CA SER A 301 20.43 -22.12 6.86
C SER A 301 19.03 -21.86 7.41
N TRP A 302 18.74 -22.40 8.62
CA TRP A 302 17.43 -22.32 9.25
C TRP A 302 16.87 -20.91 9.45
N PRO A 303 17.66 -19.81 9.72
CA PRO A 303 17.09 -18.49 9.85
C PRO A 303 16.49 -17.99 8.53
N VAL A 304 17.15 -18.30 7.41
CA VAL A 304 16.69 -17.92 6.06
C VAL A 304 15.45 -18.71 5.68
N ALA A 305 15.46 -20.03 5.95
CA ALA A 305 14.29 -20.89 5.74
C ALA A 305 13.06 -20.40 6.51
N LEU A 306 13.24 -19.96 7.77
CA LEU A 306 12.18 -19.43 8.61
C LEU A 306 11.60 -18.12 8.03
N VAL A 307 12.45 -17.19 7.61
CA VAL A 307 12.02 -15.93 7.01
C VAL A 307 11.18 -16.17 5.74
N ILE A 308 11.64 -17.09 4.87
CA ILE A 308 10.90 -17.43 3.65
C ILE A 308 9.56 -18.08 3.98
N PHE A 309 9.53 -19.04 4.91
CA PHE A 309 8.29 -19.70 5.33
C PHE A 309 7.27 -18.70 5.89
N ILE A 310 7.72 -17.79 6.76
CA ILE A 310 6.84 -16.75 7.31
C ILE A 310 6.33 -15.83 6.20
N ALA A 311 7.20 -15.30 5.35
CA ALA A 311 6.84 -14.32 4.34
C ALA A 311 5.94 -14.91 3.25
N SER A 312 6.25 -16.12 2.76
CA SER A 312 5.59 -16.69 1.57
C SER A 312 4.38 -17.57 1.90
N ILE A 313 4.30 -18.16 3.10
CA ILE A 313 3.19 -19.04 3.47
C ILE A 313 2.36 -18.46 4.62
N MET A 314 2.98 -18.11 5.76
CA MET A 314 2.22 -17.63 6.92
C MET A 314 1.55 -16.27 6.65
N VAL A 315 2.27 -15.31 6.10
CA VAL A 315 1.74 -13.95 5.88
C VAL A 315 0.55 -13.94 4.93
N PRO A 316 0.58 -14.56 3.72
CA PRO A 316 -0.59 -14.64 2.85
C PRO A 316 -1.77 -15.36 3.48
N SER A 317 -1.53 -16.48 4.18
CA SER A 317 -2.57 -17.27 4.86
C SER A 317 -3.25 -16.46 5.97
N LEU A 318 -2.46 -15.87 6.87
CA LEU A 318 -2.98 -15.03 7.96
C LEU A 318 -3.74 -13.80 7.45
N LYS A 319 -3.27 -13.19 6.36
CA LYS A 319 -3.93 -12.07 5.71
C LYS A 319 -5.31 -12.46 5.17
N MET A 320 -5.41 -13.61 4.48
CA MET A 320 -6.69 -14.10 3.97
C MET A 320 -7.66 -14.42 5.12
N LEU A 321 -7.18 -15.05 6.20
CA LEU A 321 -7.98 -15.30 7.41
C LEU A 321 -8.44 -14.00 8.07
N ALA A 322 -7.57 -13.02 8.20
CA ALA A 322 -7.88 -11.73 8.81
C ALA A 322 -8.92 -10.93 7.98
N ILE A 323 -8.80 -10.91 6.65
CA ILE A 323 -9.80 -10.29 5.76
C ILE A 323 -11.14 -11.02 5.89
N GLY A 324 -11.14 -12.37 5.91
CA GLY A 324 -12.33 -13.17 6.13
C GLY A 324 -13.00 -12.86 7.47
N TRP A 325 -12.20 -12.74 8.53
CA TRP A 325 -12.68 -12.35 9.86
C TRP A 325 -13.28 -10.93 9.88
N LEU A 326 -12.62 -9.96 9.25
CA LEU A 326 -13.16 -8.60 9.10
C LEU A 326 -14.51 -8.59 8.35
N CYS A 327 -14.64 -9.39 7.28
CA CYS A 327 -15.91 -9.53 6.55
C CYS A 327 -17.00 -10.18 7.42
N TRP A 328 -16.64 -11.22 8.18
CA TRP A 328 -17.56 -11.88 9.11
C TRP A 328 -18.06 -10.91 10.17
N ASP A 329 -17.17 -10.16 10.79
CA ASP A 329 -17.51 -9.17 11.79
C ASP A 329 -18.37 -8.05 11.21
N ALA A 330 -17.98 -7.47 10.05
CA ALA A 330 -18.73 -6.42 9.38
C ALA A 330 -20.11 -6.86 8.88
N SER A 331 -20.36 -8.17 8.68
CA SER A 331 -21.68 -8.73 8.32
C SER A 331 -22.69 -8.73 9.46
N GLY A 332 -22.28 -8.34 10.68
CA GLY A 332 -23.15 -8.27 11.87
C GLY A 332 -23.22 -9.54 12.71
N ARG A 333 -22.41 -10.57 12.37
CA ARG A 333 -22.39 -11.86 13.10
C ARG A 333 -21.35 -11.90 14.24
N GLY A 334 -20.35 -11.01 14.24
CA GLY A 334 -19.36 -10.92 15.31
C GLY A 334 -19.77 -9.92 16.41
N GLN A 335 -19.17 -10.00 17.60
CA GLN A 335 -19.41 -9.12 18.77
C GLN A 335 -18.11 -8.45 19.25
N HIS A 336 -17.20 -8.08 18.29
CA HIS A 336 -15.88 -7.57 18.64
C HIS A 336 -15.84 -6.04 18.69
N ASP A 337 -14.92 -5.50 19.50
CA ASP A 337 -14.69 -4.06 19.62
C ASP A 337 -14.22 -3.46 18.29
N SER A 338 -14.84 -2.36 17.86
CA SER A 338 -14.48 -1.67 16.62
C SER A 338 -13.03 -1.18 16.58
N GLU A 339 -12.44 -0.87 17.74
CA GLU A 339 -11.02 -0.46 17.83
C GLU A 339 -10.09 -1.61 17.49
N LYS A 340 -10.35 -2.82 18.01
CA LYS A 340 -9.56 -4.02 17.70
C LYS A 340 -9.69 -4.39 16.22
N MET A 341 -10.92 -4.31 15.66
CA MET A 341 -11.15 -4.57 14.24
C MET A 341 -10.46 -3.54 13.35
N HIS A 342 -10.41 -2.30 13.77
CA HIS A 342 -9.66 -1.25 13.06
C HIS A 342 -8.15 -1.53 13.07
N LEU A 343 -7.59 -1.95 14.20
CA LEU A 343 -6.18 -2.35 14.29
C LEU A 343 -5.87 -3.53 13.36
N VAL A 344 -6.73 -4.56 13.36
CA VAL A 344 -6.59 -5.70 12.43
C VAL A 344 -6.58 -5.22 10.98
N TYR A 345 -7.47 -4.30 10.62
CA TYR A 345 -7.50 -3.73 9.27
C TYR A 345 -6.21 -2.98 8.93
N GLU A 346 -5.67 -2.13 9.82
CA GLU A 346 -4.42 -1.41 9.61
C GLU A 346 -3.23 -2.38 9.42
N VAL A 347 -3.17 -3.44 10.24
CA VAL A 347 -2.14 -4.48 10.11
C VAL A 347 -2.26 -5.21 8.77
N VAL A 348 -3.47 -5.61 8.39
CA VAL A 348 -3.72 -6.29 7.10
C VAL A 348 -3.35 -5.40 5.91
N GLU A 349 -3.68 -4.11 5.96
CA GLU A 349 -3.33 -3.15 4.91
C GLU A 349 -1.81 -2.95 4.81
N PHE A 350 -1.13 -2.85 5.95
CA PHE A 350 0.33 -2.72 6.02
C PHE A 350 1.02 -3.99 5.50
N VAL A 351 0.72 -5.14 6.08
CA VAL A 351 1.32 -6.44 5.73
C VAL A 351 0.96 -6.84 4.30
N GLY A 352 -0.20 -6.41 3.81
CA GLY A 352 -0.66 -6.71 2.46
C GLY A 352 0.29 -6.26 1.36
N ARG A 353 0.95 -5.13 1.53
CA ARG A 353 1.96 -4.64 0.58
C ARG A 353 3.24 -5.48 0.63
N TRP A 354 3.67 -5.91 1.79
CA TRP A 354 4.88 -6.71 1.99
C TRP A 354 4.82 -8.11 1.38
N SER A 355 3.61 -8.64 1.14
CA SER A 355 3.45 -9.94 0.45
C SER A 355 3.99 -9.95 -0.99
N MET A 356 4.26 -8.79 -1.62
CA MET A 356 4.89 -8.72 -2.95
C MET A 356 6.39 -8.97 -2.93
N ILE A 357 7.00 -9.10 -1.75
CA ILE A 357 8.46 -9.27 -1.61
C ILE A 357 8.95 -10.52 -2.35
N ASP A 358 8.20 -11.63 -2.28
CA ASP A 358 8.58 -12.90 -2.91
C ASP A 358 8.60 -12.82 -4.44
N VAL A 359 7.66 -12.07 -5.02
CA VAL A 359 7.65 -11.83 -6.48
C VAL A 359 8.91 -11.08 -6.90
N PHE A 360 9.31 -10.08 -6.13
CA PHE A 360 10.54 -9.32 -6.41
C PHE A 360 11.80 -10.15 -6.14
N VAL A 361 11.79 -11.02 -5.13
CA VAL A 361 12.88 -11.96 -4.88
C VAL A 361 13.10 -12.88 -6.09
N ILE A 362 12.04 -13.45 -6.64
CA ILE A 362 12.14 -14.30 -7.84
C ILE A 362 12.67 -13.49 -9.02
N ALA A 363 12.18 -12.25 -9.20
CA ALA A 363 12.64 -11.36 -10.23
C ALA A 363 14.15 -11.09 -10.16
N VAL A 364 14.67 -10.78 -8.97
CA VAL A 364 16.09 -10.52 -8.75
C VAL A 364 16.91 -11.79 -8.92
N LEU A 365 16.46 -12.92 -8.35
CA LEU A 365 17.17 -14.20 -8.48
C LEU A 365 17.28 -14.65 -9.93
N SER A 366 16.20 -14.58 -10.70
CA SER A 366 16.18 -14.99 -12.10
C SER A 366 17.03 -14.06 -13.00
N ALA A 367 17.19 -12.82 -12.59
CA ALA A 367 18.05 -11.88 -13.30
C ALA A 367 19.54 -12.04 -12.96
N LEU A 368 19.86 -12.22 -11.67
CA LEU A 368 21.23 -12.26 -11.17
C LEU A 368 21.91 -13.62 -11.37
N VAL A 369 21.19 -14.73 -11.15
CA VAL A 369 21.75 -16.08 -11.24
C VAL A 369 21.67 -16.57 -12.69
N ARG A 370 22.61 -16.11 -13.52
CA ARG A 370 22.74 -16.46 -14.93
C ARG A 370 24.19 -16.76 -15.29
N MET A 371 24.66 -17.91 -14.86
CA MET A 371 26.02 -18.36 -15.11
C MET A 371 26.09 -19.44 -16.21
N GLY A 372 25.19 -19.35 -17.19
CA GLY A 372 25.11 -20.31 -18.29
C GLY A 372 24.87 -21.73 -17.80
N ARG A 373 25.74 -22.68 -18.18
CA ARG A 373 25.60 -24.11 -17.82
C ARG A 373 25.94 -24.42 -16.35
N LEU A 374 26.59 -23.52 -15.62
CA LEU A 374 26.95 -23.77 -14.22
C LEU A 374 25.73 -23.68 -13.32
N MET A 375 25.01 -22.56 -13.40
CA MET A 375 23.79 -22.35 -12.61
C MET A 375 22.96 -21.26 -13.27
N SER A 376 21.68 -21.53 -13.47
CA SER A 376 20.69 -20.53 -13.93
C SER A 376 19.37 -20.73 -13.23
N VAL A 377 18.68 -19.65 -12.88
CA VAL A 377 17.37 -19.69 -12.23
C VAL A 377 16.34 -19.05 -13.17
N TYR A 378 15.32 -19.82 -13.50
CA TYR A 378 14.22 -19.39 -14.35
C TYR A 378 12.94 -19.28 -13.54
N PRO A 379 12.12 -18.23 -13.72
CA PRO A 379 10.78 -18.18 -13.15
C PRO A 379 9.92 -19.30 -13.76
N ALA A 380 8.97 -19.80 -12.97
CA ALA A 380 8.06 -20.86 -13.40
C ALA A 380 6.59 -20.39 -13.26
N PRO A 381 5.60 -21.11 -13.85
CA PRO A 381 4.20 -20.68 -13.82
C PRO A 381 3.62 -20.42 -12.43
N GLY A 382 4.11 -21.13 -11.42
CA GLY A 382 3.72 -20.90 -10.02
C GLY A 382 4.00 -19.47 -9.53
N ALA A 383 5.07 -18.82 -10.04
CA ALA A 383 5.38 -17.44 -9.70
C ALA A 383 4.30 -16.46 -10.17
N LEU A 384 3.75 -16.66 -11.36
CA LEU A 384 2.66 -15.83 -11.89
C LEU A 384 1.37 -16.02 -11.09
N LEU A 385 1.03 -17.28 -10.76
CA LEU A 385 -0.16 -17.56 -9.93
C LEU A 385 -0.02 -16.96 -8.55
N PHE A 386 1.16 -17.07 -7.93
CA PHE A 386 1.44 -16.47 -6.64
C PHE A 386 1.34 -14.94 -6.68
N ALA A 387 1.90 -14.29 -7.69
CA ALA A 387 1.77 -12.85 -7.90
C ALA A 387 0.29 -12.44 -8.03
N LEU A 388 -0.50 -13.21 -8.76
CA LEU A 388 -1.94 -12.96 -8.92
C LEU A 388 -2.69 -13.09 -7.59
N VAL A 389 -2.40 -14.10 -6.76
CA VAL A 389 -2.97 -14.27 -5.42
C VAL A 389 -2.66 -13.06 -4.55
N VAL A 390 -1.40 -12.60 -4.55
CA VAL A 390 -0.99 -11.43 -3.76
C VAL A 390 -1.71 -10.16 -4.21
N ILE A 391 -1.84 -9.94 -5.52
CA ILE A 391 -2.57 -8.80 -6.08
C ILE A 391 -4.06 -8.87 -5.71
N LEU A 392 -4.70 -10.03 -5.88
CA LEU A 392 -6.12 -10.20 -5.53
C LEU A 392 -6.40 -9.97 -4.06
N THR A 393 -5.56 -10.49 -3.17
CA THR A 393 -5.70 -10.24 -1.72
C THR A 393 -5.46 -8.78 -1.35
N MET A 394 -4.60 -8.06 -2.08
CA MET A 394 -4.42 -6.62 -1.91
C MET A 394 -5.65 -5.84 -2.39
N PHE A 395 -6.23 -6.19 -3.52
CA PHE A 395 -7.50 -5.61 -3.98
C PHE A 395 -8.64 -5.93 -3.02
N ALA A 396 -8.69 -7.14 -2.43
CA ALA A 396 -9.68 -7.51 -1.44
C ALA A 396 -9.60 -6.60 -0.20
N ALA A 397 -8.39 -6.37 0.34
CA ALA A 397 -8.17 -5.46 1.45
C ALA A 397 -8.56 -4.01 1.11
N LEU A 398 -8.24 -3.53 -0.10
CA LEU A 398 -8.59 -2.19 -0.57
C LEU A 398 -10.09 -2.05 -0.87
N ALA A 399 -10.80 -3.12 -1.24
CA ALA A 399 -12.25 -3.10 -1.48
C ALA A 399 -13.06 -3.00 -0.18
N PHE A 400 -12.50 -3.47 0.93
CA PHE A 400 -13.14 -3.39 2.24
C PHE A 400 -13.29 -1.93 2.70
N ASP A 401 -14.46 -1.57 3.24
CA ASP A 401 -14.71 -0.25 3.84
C ASP A 401 -14.66 -0.35 5.38
N PRO A 402 -13.60 0.14 6.03
CA PRO A 402 -13.44 -0.01 7.48
C PRO A 402 -14.53 0.74 8.29
N ARG A 403 -15.24 1.67 7.67
CA ARG A 403 -16.34 2.39 8.33
C ARG A 403 -17.54 1.50 8.64
N LEU A 404 -17.67 0.35 7.97
CA LEU A 404 -18.76 -0.60 8.20
C LEU A 404 -18.69 -1.23 9.59
N THR A 405 -17.48 -1.46 10.12
CA THR A 405 -17.29 -1.98 11.49
C THR A 405 -17.81 -1.00 12.55
N TRP A 406 -17.62 0.30 12.32
CA TRP A 406 -18.10 1.36 13.20
C TRP A 406 -19.62 1.60 13.09
N ASP A 407 -20.20 1.45 11.91
CA ASP A 407 -21.65 1.60 11.69
C ASP A 407 -22.45 0.48 12.39
N ARG A 408 -21.85 -0.70 12.53
CA ARG A 408 -22.44 -1.84 13.20
C ARG A 408 -22.64 -1.62 14.70
N VAL A 409 -21.59 -1.20 15.42
CA VAL A 409 -21.67 -0.96 16.88
C VAL A 409 -22.82 -0.01 17.21
N ARG A 410 -22.97 1.04 16.41
CA ARG A 410 -24.07 2.01 16.57
C ARG A 410 -25.46 1.41 16.34
N LYS A 411 -25.61 0.40 15.47
CA LYS A 411 -26.87 -0.29 15.28
C LYS A 411 -27.23 -1.15 16.48
N THR A 412 -26.25 -1.72 17.15
CA THR A 412 -26.41 -2.52 18.36
C THR A 412 -26.77 -1.62 19.55
N GLU A 413 -26.05 -0.53 19.79
CA GLU A 413 -26.36 0.46 20.83
C GLU A 413 -27.74 1.09 20.68
N ARG A 414 -28.26 1.22 19.45
CA ARG A 414 -29.61 1.74 19.18
C ARG A 414 -30.71 0.69 19.38
N LYS A 415 -30.37 -0.61 19.37
CA LYS A 415 -31.29 -1.71 19.62
C LYS A 415 -31.44 -2.06 21.11
N GLU A 416 -30.43 -1.71 21.94
CA GLU A 416 -30.50 -1.78 23.39
C GLU A 416 -31.02 -0.43 23.91
N PRO A 417 -32.30 -0.27 24.25
CA PRO A 417 -32.78 0.91 24.94
C PRO A 417 -32.11 0.94 26.31
N ARG A 418 -31.49 2.09 26.66
CA ARG A 418 -30.96 2.33 28.00
C ARG A 418 -32.01 1.99 29.04
N LEU A 419 -31.83 0.90 29.75
CA LEU A 419 -32.58 0.53 30.95
C LEU A 419 -32.11 1.32 32.18
N ASP A 420 -31.37 2.42 32.01
CA ASP A 420 -30.90 3.29 33.09
C ASP A 420 -31.84 4.49 33.23
N GLY A 421 -33.02 4.23 33.74
CA GLY A 421 -34.02 5.28 33.94
C GLY A 421 -35.09 4.95 34.97
N GLN A 422 -34.72 4.31 36.10
CA GLN A 422 -35.59 4.29 37.27
C GLN A 422 -34.77 4.06 38.53
N SER A 423 -34.32 5.13 39.18
CA SER A 423 -34.30 5.25 40.64
C SER A 423 -33.72 6.61 41.04
N SER A 424 -34.58 7.56 41.26
CA SER A 424 -34.47 8.55 42.33
C SER A 424 -35.72 9.42 42.33
N GLY A 425 -36.80 8.88 42.77
CA GLY A 425 -37.86 9.64 43.42
C GLY A 425 -37.60 9.52 44.92
N HIS A 426 -37.78 10.60 45.61
CA HIS A 426 -37.84 10.86 47.06
C HIS A 426 -36.57 11.50 47.65
N CYS A 427 -36.55 12.75 47.78
CA CYS A 427 -36.81 13.74 48.84
C CYS A 427 -36.45 15.11 48.33
#